data_ea854ddd0f5cfbf1669e7ca27fdbe43c
#
_entry.id   ea854ddd0f5cfbf1669e7ca27fdbe43c
#
_cell.length_a   1.000
_cell.length_b   1.000
_cell.length_c   1.000
_cell.angle_alpha   90.00
_cell.angle_beta   90.00
_cell.angle_gamma   90.00
#
_symmetry.space_group_name_H-M   'P 1'
#
loop_
_entity.id
_entity.type
_entity.pdbx_description
1 polymer ?
#
loop_
_entity_poly.entity_id
_entity_poly.type
_entity_poly.pdbx_seq_one_letter_code
_entity_poly.pdbx_strand_id
1 'polypeptide(L)'
;MKLMGWAIALAAAGLTPVAASAQAPQPAQPQAISAPAATAPAPAATAPAPAATPPAEGASTATPAPAPAIDYAAPAADVGVPIPGAKGIQHQVTALGQEAADFHNNWLLLMCVVISIFVLGLLGWTIIRYRRGANPTPSRTSHNTMIEVIWTLVPVLILVAIAIPSIRLIRAQYSPPPADLTVKVIGNQWYWTYQYPDNGGFEVVSNMLKEQKDVKAGDRYRTDADGPPLLAADERLVIPAGKIVKFIVTSNDVIHAFAIPAFWTKIDANPGRLNETWVKVDRPGVYFGQCSELCGARHGFMPIAVEVVPEATFNAWLASKGATPKGAAPSTEAPAATAAPAPAADNAVAPAEGTTNQAATAQN
;
A
#
# COMPACT_ATOMS: atom_id res chain seq x y z
N MET A 1 -1.71 58.69 30.86
CA MET A 1 -1.27 57.27 30.92
C MET A 1 -1.10 56.79 29.48
N LYS A 2 0.11 56.33 29.13
CA LYS A 2 0.60 56.15 27.76
C LYS A 2 0.15 54.80 27.22
N LEU A 3 -0.58 54.79 26.11
CA LEU A 3 -0.90 53.61 25.30
C LEU A 3 0.25 53.37 24.34
N MET A 4 0.88 52.21 24.49
CA MET A 4 2.02 51.79 23.71
C MET A 4 1.49 51.03 22.47
N GLY A 5 1.60 51.67 21.28
CA GLY A 5 1.21 51.06 20.00
C GLY A 5 2.30 50.12 19.53
N TRP A 6 1.89 48.92 19.14
CA TRP A 6 2.70 47.99 18.38
C TRP A 6 2.37 48.15 16.90
N ALA A 7 3.27 48.74 16.15
CA ALA A 7 3.23 48.80 14.69
C ALA A 7 3.82 47.50 14.13
N ILE A 8 3.01 46.73 13.46
CA ILE A 8 3.46 45.60 12.64
C ILE A 8 3.82 46.16 11.25
N ALA A 9 5.10 46.20 10.94
CA ALA A 9 5.61 46.56 9.63
C ALA A 9 5.41 45.38 8.68
N LEU A 10 4.46 45.46 7.72
CA LEU A 10 4.38 44.61 6.56
C LEU A 10 5.42 45.10 5.54
N ALA A 11 6.43 44.29 5.26
CA ALA A 11 7.35 44.49 4.15
C ALA A 11 6.60 44.15 2.83
N ALA A 12 6.27 45.20 2.09
CA ALA A 12 5.76 45.09 0.72
C ALA A 12 6.93 44.74 -0.22
N ALA A 13 7.07 43.48 -0.59
CA ALA A 13 7.92 43.06 -1.71
C ALA A 13 7.18 43.37 -3.03
N GLY A 14 7.76 44.26 -3.83
CA GLY A 14 7.21 44.72 -5.09
C GLY A 14 7.07 43.56 -6.09
N LEU A 15 5.85 43.26 -6.48
CA LEU A 15 5.51 42.41 -7.62
C LEU A 15 5.20 43.32 -8.80
N THR A 16 6.12 43.37 -9.76
CA THR A 16 5.85 43.95 -11.10
C THR A 16 4.85 43.05 -11.82
N PRO A 17 3.82 43.63 -12.49
CA PRO A 17 2.90 42.81 -13.26
C PRO A 17 3.57 42.39 -14.56
N VAL A 18 3.87 41.11 -14.70
CA VAL A 18 4.14 40.50 -16.00
C VAL A 18 2.79 40.29 -16.66
N ALA A 19 2.50 41.03 -17.72
CA ALA A 19 1.35 40.78 -18.56
C ALA A 19 1.54 39.47 -19.33
N ALA A 20 1.00 38.39 -18.77
CA ALA A 20 0.86 37.11 -19.47
C ALA A 20 -0.42 37.19 -20.31
N SER A 21 -0.28 37.29 -21.63
CA SER A 21 -1.38 37.09 -22.59
C SER A 21 -1.86 35.63 -22.47
N ALA A 22 -2.96 35.44 -21.78
CA ALA A 22 -3.65 34.17 -21.71
C ALA A 22 -4.26 33.85 -23.08
N GLN A 23 -3.59 33.01 -23.85
CA GLN A 23 -4.16 32.35 -25.01
C GLN A 23 -5.11 31.26 -24.50
N ALA A 24 -6.39 31.38 -24.87
CA ALA A 24 -7.38 30.38 -24.53
C ALA A 24 -6.99 29.02 -25.12
N PRO A 25 -7.15 27.91 -24.36
CA PRO A 25 -6.86 26.58 -24.88
C PRO A 25 -7.85 26.26 -26.01
N GLN A 26 -7.31 25.98 -27.21
CA GLN A 26 -8.11 25.46 -28.32
C GLN A 26 -8.61 24.05 -27.93
N PRO A 27 -9.88 23.73 -28.27
CA PRO A 27 -10.39 22.38 -28.08
C PRO A 27 -9.60 21.40 -28.95
N ALA A 28 -9.10 20.33 -28.32
CA ALA A 28 -8.41 19.24 -29.01
C ALA A 28 -9.35 18.63 -30.06
N GLN A 29 -8.93 18.63 -31.29
CA GLN A 29 -9.61 17.89 -32.36
C GLN A 29 -9.44 16.38 -32.12
N PRO A 30 -10.49 15.57 -32.33
CA PRO A 30 -10.36 14.13 -32.23
C PRO A 30 -9.43 13.64 -33.34
N GLN A 31 -8.31 13.03 -32.95
CA GLN A 31 -7.46 12.28 -33.87
C GLN A 31 -8.20 11.02 -34.30
N ALA A 32 -8.46 10.90 -35.58
CA ALA A 32 -8.98 9.70 -36.20
C ALA A 32 -7.98 8.57 -36.01
N ILE A 33 -8.40 7.53 -35.29
CA ILE A 33 -7.66 6.28 -35.15
C ILE A 33 -7.75 5.58 -36.51
N SER A 34 -6.66 5.63 -37.27
CA SER A 34 -6.51 4.84 -38.50
C SER A 34 -6.40 3.37 -38.12
N ALA A 35 -7.36 2.57 -38.56
CA ALA A 35 -7.30 1.11 -38.45
C ALA A 35 -6.09 0.57 -39.20
N PRO A 36 -5.36 -0.43 -38.67
CA PRO A 36 -4.29 -1.06 -39.41
C PRO A 36 -4.88 -1.94 -40.52
N ALA A 37 -4.34 -1.73 -41.72
CA ALA A 37 -4.66 -2.51 -42.91
C ALA A 37 -4.27 -3.97 -42.71
N ALA A 38 -5.16 -4.85 -43.13
CA ALA A 38 -4.96 -6.29 -43.19
C ALA A 38 -3.97 -6.67 -44.29
N THR A 39 -3.38 -7.87 -44.11
CA THR A 39 -2.73 -8.76 -45.05
C THR A 39 -1.23 -8.61 -45.30
N ALA A 40 -0.48 -9.52 -44.63
CA ALA A 40 0.68 -10.17 -45.25
C ALA A 40 0.53 -11.69 -45.07
N PRO A 41 0.90 -12.53 -46.07
CA PRO A 41 0.66 -13.96 -46.07
C PRO A 41 1.61 -14.71 -45.13
N ALA A 42 1.12 -15.83 -44.57
CA ALA A 42 1.85 -16.73 -43.71
C ALA A 42 3.04 -17.39 -44.46
N PRO A 43 4.21 -17.54 -43.82
CA PRO A 43 5.25 -18.42 -44.33
C PRO A 43 4.93 -19.89 -44.02
N ALA A 44 5.31 -20.71 -44.98
CA ALA A 44 5.08 -22.14 -45.03
C ALA A 44 5.68 -22.92 -43.83
N ALA A 45 4.98 -23.96 -43.44
CA ALA A 45 5.40 -24.91 -42.41
C ALA A 45 6.77 -25.54 -42.71
N THR A 46 7.70 -25.38 -41.80
CA THR A 46 8.96 -26.13 -41.77
C THR A 46 8.80 -27.37 -40.89
N ALA A 47 9.31 -28.48 -41.36
CA ALA A 47 9.17 -29.83 -40.80
C ALA A 47 9.65 -29.98 -39.36
N PRO A 48 9.17 -30.99 -38.60
CA PRO A 48 9.50 -31.16 -37.19
C PRO A 48 10.93 -31.65 -36.98
N ALA A 49 11.62 -31.04 -36.00
CA ALA A 49 12.90 -31.49 -35.49
C ALA A 49 12.74 -32.82 -34.71
N PRO A 50 13.78 -33.69 -34.67
CA PRO A 50 13.67 -35.01 -34.05
C PRO A 50 13.52 -34.93 -32.53
N ALA A 51 12.67 -35.79 -31.99
CA ALA A 51 12.38 -35.97 -30.58
C ALA A 51 13.65 -36.29 -29.78
N ALA A 52 13.93 -35.50 -28.74
CA ALA A 52 14.92 -35.82 -27.74
C ALA A 52 14.40 -36.96 -26.84
N THR A 53 15.23 -37.98 -26.70
CA THR A 53 15.02 -39.15 -25.83
C THR A 53 14.93 -38.71 -24.37
N PRO A 54 13.97 -39.21 -23.55
CA PRO A 54 13.93 -38.87 -22.14
C PRO A 54 15.11 -39.51 -21.39
N PRO A 55 15.70 -38.80 -20.39
CA PRO A 55 16.71 -39.39 -19.51
C PRO A 55 16.05 -40.45 -18.58
N ALA A 56 16.81 -41.49 -18.32
CA ALA A 56 16.42 -42.65 -17.51
C ALA A 56 15.96 -42.27 -16.10
N GLU A 57 14.86 -42.82 -15.67
CA GLU A 57 14.42 -42.94 -14.28
C GLU A 57 15.50 -43.65 -13.43
N GLY A 58 15.91 -42.98 -12.35
CA GLY A 58 16.81 -43.63 -11.39
C GLY A 58 17.47 -42.65 -10.43
N ALA A 59 16.69 -41.82 -9.75
CA ALA A 59 17.14 -41.23 -8.49
C ALA A 59 15.92 -41.10 -7.57
N SER A 60 15.85 -41.99 -6.61
CA SER A 60 14.93 -41.92 -5.45
C SER A 60 15.22 -40.62 -4.68
N THR A 61 14.52 -39.56 -5.01
CA THR A 61 14.46 -38.38 -4.15
C THR A 61 13.53 -38.73 -3.00
N ALA A 62 14.11 -38.99 -1.83
CA ALA A 62 13.36 -39.02 -0.58
C ALA A 62 12.59 -37.70 -0.50
N THR A 63 11.26 -37.77 -0.58
CA THR A 63 10.38 -36.64 -0.29
C THR A 63 10.72 -36.16 1.11
N PRO A 64 11.11 -34.89 1.32
CA PRO A 64 11.30 -34.36 2.66
C PRO A 64 10.00 -34.62 3.43
N ALA A 65 10.11 -35.17 4.64
CA ALA A 65 8.97 -35.30 5.54
C ALA A 65 8.28 -33.93 5.64
N PRO A 66 6.94 -33.83 5.54
CA PRO A 66 6.26 -32.58 5.67
C PRO A 66 6.68 -31.94 7.00
N ALA A 67 7.18 -30.69 6.94
CA ALA A 67 7.48 -29.91 8.13
C ALA A 67 6.25 -29.96 9.04
N PRO A 68 6.39 -30.07 10.37
CA PRO A 68 5.26 -30.16 11.27
C PRO A 68 4.33 -28.98 10.97
N ALA A 69 3.07 -29.31 10.66
CA ALA A 69 2.04 -28.31 10.39
C ALA A 69 1.93 -27.39 11.62
N ILE A 70 2.19 -26.11 11.42
CA ILE A 70 2.00 -25.12 12.49
C ILE A 70 0.50 -25.04 12.71
N ASP A 71 0.09 -25.24 13.94
CA ASP A 71 -1.31 -25.10 14.33
C ASP A 71 -1.61 -23.60 14.45
N TYR A 72 -2.12 -23.00 13.37
CA TYR A 72 -2.50 -21.60 13.37
C TYR A 72 -3.69 -21.36 14.29
N ALA A 73 -3.63 -20.28 15.08
CA ALA A 73 -4.70 -19.92 15.99
C ALA A 73 -6.02 -19.66 15.23
N ALA A 74 -7.14 -20.09 15.80
CA ALA A 74 -8.45 -19.75 15.26
C ALA A 74 -8.74 -18.24 15.46
N PRO A 75 -9.33 -17.54 14.46
CA PRO A 75 -9.71 -16.14 14.60
C PRO A 75 -10.75 -15.95 15.71
N ALA A 76 -10.59 -14.92 16.53
CA ALA A 76 -11.57 -14.52 17.53
C ALA A 76 -12.42 -13.35 17.02
N ALA A 77 -13.72 -13.38 17.26
CA ALA A 77 -14.67 -12.42 16.72
C ALA A 77 -14.40 -10.95 17.13
N ASP A 78 -13.74 -10.75 18.27
CA ASP A 78 -13.39 -9.44 18.83
C ASP A 78 -11.93 -9.03 18.58
N VAL A 79 -11.17 -9.84 17.81
CA VAL A 79 -9.75 -9.63 17.51
C VAL A 79 -9.53 -9.71 16.01
N GLY A 80 -9.29 -8.57 15.37
CA GLY A 80 -8.85 -8.50 13.97
C GLY A 80 -9.86 -8.94 12.91
N VAL A 81 -10.96 -9.61 13.29
CA VAL A 81 -12.03 -10.02 12.38
C VAL A 81 -12.94 -8.84 12.09
N PRO A 82 -13.24 -8.53 10.82
CA PRO A 82 -14.22 -7.50 10.48
C PRO A 82 -15.62 -7.89 10.98
N ILE A 83 -16.33 -6.95 11.59
CA ILE A 83 -17.71 -7.16 12.02
C ILE A 83 -18.65 -6.91 10.85
N PRO A 84 -19.43 -7.91 10.38
CA PRO A 84 -20.36 -7.73 9.27
C PRO A 84 -21.39 -6.62 9.54
N GLY A 85 -21.52 -5.69 8.59
CA GLY A 85 -22.46 -4.57 8.70
C GLY A 85 -22.07 -3.48 9.70
N ALA A 86 -20.92 -3.54 10.34
CA ALA A 86 -20.42 -2.46 11.19
C ALA A 86 -20.23 -1.18 10.37
N LYS A 87 -20.56 -0.03 10.98
CA LYS A 87 -20.37 1.30 10.41
C LYS A 87 -19.23 2.00 11.16
N GLY A 88 -18.34 2.63 10.41
CA GLY A 88 -17.21 3.36 10.98
C GLY A 88 -15.89 2.58 10.89
N ILE A 89 -14.91 3.05 11.65
CA ILE A 89 -13.55 2.50 11.64
C ILE A 89 -13.54 1.19 12.43
N GLN A 90 -12.87 0.17 11.89
CA GLN A 90 -12.63 -1.09 12.62
C GLN A 90 -11.87 -0.81 13.92
N HIS A 91 -12.11 -1.65 14.94
CA HIS A 91 -11.41 -1.54 16.22
C HIS A 91 -9.89 -1.57 16.01
N GLN A 92 -9.20 -0.56 16.56
CA GLN A 92 -7.77 -0.39 16.40
C GLN A 92 -6.99 -1.08 17.51
N VAL A 93 -5.89 -1.73 17.16
CA VAL A 93 -5.04 -2.50 18.09
C VAL A 93 -3.62 -1.97 18.21
N THR A 94 -3.29 -0.93 17.46
CA THR A 94 -2.02 -0.20 17.55
C THR A 94 -2.22 1.17 18.16
N ALA A 95 -1.22 1.72 18.84
CA ALA A 95 -1.29 3.05 19.43
C ALA A 95 -1.55 4.14 18.37
N LEU A 96 -0.88 4.06 17.21
CA LEU A 96 -1.11 4.98 16.09
C LEU A 96 -2.53 4.86 15.53
N GLY A 97 -3.05 3.63 15.42
CA GLY A 97 -4.41 3.41 14.97
C GLY A 97 -5.45 3.99 15.93
N GLN A 98 -5.24 3.86 17.24
CA GLN A 98 -6.11 4.46 18.25
C GLN A 98 -6.08 5.99 18.17
N GLU A 99 -4.89 6.61 18.09
CA GLU A 99 -4.74 8.06 17.92
C GLU A 99 -5.46 8.55 16.64
N ALA A 100 -5.33 7.83 15.54
CA ALA A 100 -5.99 8.16 14.28
C ALA A 100 -7.51 8.00 14.35
N ALA A 101 -8.01 6.93 14.98
CA ALA A 101 -9.44 6.70 15.17
C ALA A 101 -10.06 7.75 16.09
N ASP A 102 -9.39 8.14 17.16
CA ASP A 102 -9.83 9.20 18.07
C ASP A 102 -9.86 10.55 17.36
N PHE A 103 -8.84 10.87 16.59
CA PHE A 103 -8.83 12.09 15.78
C PHE A 103 -9.97 12.12 14.76
N HIS A 104 -10.20 11.01 14.06
CA HIS A 104 -11.33 10.90 13.13
C HIS A 104 -12.67 11.03 13.82
N ASN A 105 -12.92 10.26 14.88
CA ASN A 105 -14.26 10.17 15.50
C ASN A 105 -14.63 11.41 16.31
N ASN A 106 -13.67 11.98 17.05
CA ASN A 106 -13.95 13.08 17.98
C ASN A 106 -13.79 14.46 17.33
N TRP A 107 -12.98 14.59 16.26
CA TRP A 107 -12.74 15.87 15.62
C TRP A 107 -13.25 15.95 14.20
N LEU A 108 -12.79 15.06 13.31
CA LEU A 108 -13.14 15.15 11.89
C LEU A 108 -14.62 14.85 11.65
N LEU A 109 -15.13 13.78 12.24
CA LEU A 109 -16.54 13.39 12.09
C LEU A 109 -17.47 14.45 12.68
N LEU A 110 -17.17 14.95 13.90
CA LEU A 110 -17.96 16.02 14.53
C LEU A 110 -17.98 17.26 13.65
N MET A 111 -16.82 17.68 13.13
CA MET A 111 -16.72 18.83 12.24
C MET A 111 -17.53 18.62 10.94
N CYS A 112 -17.41 17.45 10.32
CA CYS A 112 -18.20 17.12 9.13
C CYS A 112 -19.72 17.18 9.40
N VAL A 113 -20.17 16.68 10.53
CA VAL A 113 -21.59 16.73 10.94
C VAL A 113 -22.05 18.16 11.14
N VAL A 114 -21.30 18.98 11.89
CA VAL A 114 -21.62 20.39 12.15
C VAL A 114 -21.70 21.19 10.85
N ILE A 115 -20.69 21.06 9.97
CA ILE A 115 -20.68 21.74 8.67
C ILE A 115 -21.85 21.27 7.80
N SER A 116 -22.15 19.99 7.77
CA SER A 116 -23.28 19.45 6.99
C SER A 116 -24.61 19.98 7.47
N ILE A 117 -24.85 20.04 8.78
CA ILE A 117 -26.07 20.61 9.35
C ILE A 117 -26.16 22.10 9.04
N PHE A 118 -25.04 22.83 9.16
CA PHE A 118 -24.99 24.26 8.84
C PHE A 118 -25.34 24.51 7.37
N VAL A 119 -24.71 23.79 6.44
CA VAL A 119 -24.98 23.92 5.01
C VAL A 119 -26.43 23.52 4.68
N LEU A 120 -26.94 22.44 5.27
CA LEU A 120 -28.33 22.02 5.11
C LEU A 120 -29.31 23.11 5.60
N GLY A 121 -29.00 23.73 6.75
CA GLY A 121 -29.77 24.85 7.28
C GLY A 121 -29.79 26.06 6.35
N LEU A 122 -28.65 26.44 5.80
CA LEU A 122 -28.56 27.53 4.80
C LEU A 122 -29.33 27.20 3.52
N LEU A 123 -29.22 25.95 3.04
CA LEU A 123 -29.98 25.50 1.87
C LEU A 123 -31.49 25.55 2.13
N GLY A 124 -31.93 25.02 3.27
CA GLY A 124 -33.32 25.08 3.67
C GLY A 124 -33.84 26.53 3.78
N TRP A 125 -33.03 27.42 4.38
CA TRP A 125 -33.35 28.84 4.47
C TRP A 125 -33.50 29.47 3.08
N THR A 126 -32.59 29.22 2.16
CA THR A 126 -32.65 29.78 0.79
C THR A 126 -33.86 29.27 0.03
N ILE A 127 -34.20 27.98 0.13
CA ILE A 127 -35.36 27.36 -0.51
C ILE A 127 -36.68 28.01 0.02
N ILE A 128 -36.81 28.19 1.32
CA ILE A 128 -38.01 28.74 1.93
C ILE A 128 -38.11 30.25 1.67
N ARG A 129 -37.04 30.99 1.93
CA ARG A 129 -37.02 32.46 1.91
C ARG A 129 -37.07 33.05 0.52
N TYR A 130 -36.38 32.43 -0.43
CA TYR A 130 -36.18 32.97 -1.79
C TYR A 130 -37.00 32.24 -2.86
N ARG A 131 -37.98 31.41 -2.48
CA ARG A 131 -38.93 30.83 -3.44
C ARG A 131 -39.71 31.94 -4.16
N ARG A 132 -40.12 31.71 -5.41
CA ARG A 132 -40.84 32.70 -6.26
C ARG A 132 -42.05 33.33 -5.57
N GLY A 133 -42.83 32.52 -4.82
CA GLY A 133 -44.03 33.05 -4.12
C GLY A 133 -43.69 33.94 -2.93
N ALA A 134 -42.57 33.75 -2.26
CA ALA A 134 -42.16 34.56 -1.11
C ALA A 134 -41.28 35.75 -1.48
N ASN A 135 -40.61 35.70 -2.66
CA ASN A 135 -39.67 36.74 -3.13
C ASN A 135 -39.80 36.92 -4.62
N PRO A 136 -40.88 37.56 -5.11
CA PRO A 136 -41.15 37.68 -6.54
C PRO A 136 -40.19 38.59 -7.26
N THR A 137 -39.56 39.56 -6.54
CA THR A 137 -38.58 40.50 -7.13
C THR A 137 -37.17 40.16 -6.59
N PRO A 138 -36.29 39.61 -7.38
CA PRO A 138 -34.92 39.28 -6.94
C PRO A 138 -34.10 40.53 -6.61
N SER A 139 -33.21 40.45 -5.62
CA SER A 139 -32.26 41.52 -5.32
C SER A 139 -31.25 41.68 -6.45
N ARG A 140 -30.86 42.91 -6.69
CA ARG A 140 -29.77 43.26 -7.64
C ARG A 140 -28.39 43.27 -6.99
N THR A 141 -28.34 43.17 -5.64
CA THR A 141 -27.08 43.07 -4.89
C THR A 141 -26.51 41.67 -5.05
N SER A 142 -25.34 41.55 -5.68
CA SER A 142 -24.72 40.27 -6.03
C SER A 142 -23.48 39.90 -5.20
N HIS A 143 -22.95 40.84 -4.39
CA HIS A 143 -21.73 40.61 -3.64
C HIS A 143 -21.76 41.26 -2.25
N ASN A 144 -20.95 40.73 -1.35
CA ASN A 144 -20.66 41.30 -0.04
C ASN A 144 -19.25 40.92 0.36
N THR A 145 -18.31 41.86 0.23
CA THR A 145 -16.89 41.64 0.45
C THR A 145 -16.56 41.07 1.82
N MET A 146 -17.29 41.47 2.88
CA MET A 146 -17.04 40.94 4.22
C MET A 146 -17.38 39.45 4.32
N ILE A 147 -18.51 39.03 3.77
CA ILE A 147 -18.93 37.61 3.74
C ILE A 147 -17.95 36.81 2.88
N GLU A 148 -17.50 37.36 1.75
CA GLU A 148 -16.53 36.72 0.86
C GLU A 148 -15.18 36.46 1.55
N VAL A 149 -14.68 37.43 2.31
CA VAL A 149 -13.48 37.26 3.13
C VAL A 149 -13.69 36.18 4.19
N ILE A 150 -14.85 36.19 4.88
CA ILE A 150 -15.13 35.21 5.93
C ILE A 150 -15.19 33.78 5.36
N TRP A 151 -15.94 33.57 4.26
CA TRP A 151 -16.09 32.21 3.73
C TRP A 151 -14.83 31.70 3.00
N THR A 152 -13.88 32.58 2.69
CA THR A 152 -12.55 32.20 2.20
C THR A 152 -11.60 31.87 3.37
N LEU A 153 -11.52 32.74 4.37
CA LEU A 153 -10.55 32.57 5.46
C LEU A 153 -10.93 31.45 6.45
N VAL A 154 -12.21 31.32 6.79
CA VAL A 154 -12.63 30.32 7.78
C VAL A 154 -12.30 28.88 7.34
N PRO A 155 -12.63 28.44 6.11
CA PRO A 155 -12.19 27.12 5.64
C PRO A 155 -10.66 26.93 5.61
N VAL A 156 -9.90 27.95 5.22
CA VAL A 156 -8.43 27.88 5.24
C VAL A 156 -7.91 27.67 6.66
N LEU A 157 -8.43 28.39 7.64
CA LEU A 157 -8.04 28.25 9.05
C LEU A 157 -8.41 26.85 9.60
N ILE A 158 -9.58 26.32 9.22
CA ILE A 158 -10.00 24.95 9.56
C ILE A 158 -9.01 23.94 8.98
N LEU A 159 -8.64 24.06 7.70
CA LEU A 159 -7.69 23.16 7.06
C LEU A 159 -6.31 23.22 7.71
N VAL A 160 -5.82 24.42 8.07
CA VAL A 160 -4.56 24.59 8.80
C VAL A 160 -4.61 23.90 10.18
N ALA A 161 -5.73 24.05 10.89
CA ALA A 161 -5.92 23.38 12.19
C ALA A 161 -5.92 21.85 12.07
N ILE A 162 -6.53 21.30 11.01
CA ILE A 162 -6.54 19.85 10.73
C ILE A 162 -5.15 19.35 10.28
N ALA A 163 -4.41 20.15 9.53
CA ALA A 163 -3.12 19.75 8.98
C ALA A 163 -2.09 19.40 10.07
N ILE A 164 -2.11 20.09 11.20
CA ILE A 164 -1.13 19.89 12.28
C ILE A 164 -1.15 18.44 12.81
N PRO A 165 -2.28 17.90 13.33
CA PRO A 165 -2.35 16.51 13.79
C PRO A 165 -2.21 15.50 12.64
N SER A 166 -2.71 15.82 11.45
CA SER A 166 -2.62 14.93 10.29
C SER A 166 -1.17 14.71 9.83
N ILE A 167 -0.37 15.77 9.74
CA ILE A 167 1.06 15.68 9.38
C ILE A 167 1.83 14.88 10.44
N ARG A 168 1.49 15.06 11.72
CA ARG A 168 2.11 14.30 12.82
C ARG A 168 1.83 12.79 12.66
N LEU A 169 0.57 12.41 12.43
CA LEU A 169 0.18 11.00 12.22
C LEU A 169 0.86 10.39 11.00
N ILE A 170 0.88 11.11 9.87
CA ILE A 170 1.54 10.64 8.64
C ILE A 170 3.04 10.42 8.89
N ARG A 171 3.72 11.37 9.51
CA ARG A 171 5.14 11.23 9.84
C ARG A 171 5.40 10.05 10.77
N ALA A 172 4.58 9.86 11.79
CA ALA A 172 4.72 8.74 12.72
C ALA A 172 4.53 7.39 12.01
N GLN A 173 3.61 7.29 11.05
CA GLN A 173 3.36 6.06 10.29
C GLN A 173 4.50 5.69 9.34
N TYR A 174 5.15 6.68 8.71
CA TYR A 174 6.21 6.47 7.71
C TYR A 174 7.63 6.69 8.24
N SER A 175 7.79 6.82 9.54
CA SER A 175 9.11 6.94 10.20
C SER A 175 9.26 5.81 11.23
N PRO A 176 9.61 4.59 10.78
CA PRO A 176 9.74 3.46 11.68
C PRO A 176 10.86 3.70 12.70
N PRO A 177 10.60 3.48 14.00
CA PRO A 177 11.67 3.43 15.01
C PRO A 177 12.58 2.21 14.77
N PRO A 178 13.70 2.08 15.50
CA PRO A 178 14.53 0.88 15.41
C PRO A 178 13.67 -0.38 15.57
N ALA A 179 13.74 -1.27 14.56
CA ALA A 179 12.86 -2.43 14.46
C ALA A 179 13.48 -3.67 15.12
N ASP A 180 12.65 -4.37 15.87
CA ASP A 180 12.99 -5.70 16.42
C ASP A 180 12.97 -6.77 15.32
N LEU A 181 12.04 -6.64 14.38
CA LEU A 181 11.86 -7.54 13.24
C LEU A 181 11.65 -6.73 11.96
N THR A 182 12.27 -7.16 10.87
CA THR A 182 11.99 -6.65 9.51
C THR A 182 11.31 -7.74 8.71
N VAL A 183 10.22 -7.41 8.03
CA VAL A 183 9.56 -8.29 7.06
C VAL A 183 9.47 -7.55 5.72
N LYS A 184 9.95 -8.18 4.65
CA LYS A 184 9.73 -7.69 3.30
C LYS A 184 8.44 -8.31 2.77
N VAL A 185 7.52 -7.44 2.37
CA VAL A 185 6.20 -7.80 1.82
C VAL A 185 6.23 -7.55 0.32
N ILE A 186 5.94 -8.58 -0.46
CA ILE A 186 6.01 -8.55 -1.91
C ILE A 186 4.62 -8.87 -2.47
N GLY A 187 4.02 -7.91 -3.18
CA GLY A 187 2.77 -8.10 -3.91
C GLY A 187 3.03 -8.83 -5.23
N ASN A 188 2.17 -9.80 -5.54
CA ASN A 188 2.16 -10.53 -6.81
C ASN A 188 0.72 -10.67 -7.30
N GLN A 189 0.49 -10.89 -8.57
CA GLN A 189 -0.83 -11.19 -9.15
C GLN A 189 -1.14 -12.67 -9.00
N TRP A 190 -1.98 -13.17 -8.07
CA TRP A 190 -2.71 -12.43 -7.01
C TRP A 190 -2.49 -13.17 -5.69
N TYR A 191 -1.36 -12.92 -5.04
CA TYR A 191 -0.95 -13.48 -3.77
C TYR A 191 0.11 -12.59 -3.12
N TRP A 192 0.47 -12.87 -1.86
CA TRP A 192 1.53 -12.18 -1.15
C TRP A 192 2.70 -13.11 -0.87
N THR A 193 3.92 -12.55 -0.88
CA THR A 193 5.12 -13.22 -0.39
C THR A 193 5.68 -12.42 0.76
N TYR A 194 5.98 -13.09 1.86
CA TYR A 194 6.58 -12.52 3.07
C TYR A 194 7.98 -13.06 3.24
N GLN A 195 9.01 -12.22 3.15
CA GLN A 195 10.39 -12.58 3.35
C GLN A 195 10.88 -12.04 4.70
N TYR A 196 11.65 -12.85 5.43
CA TYR A 196 12.19 -12.53 6.76
C TYR A 196 13.72 -12.35 6.69
N PRO A 197 14.23 -11.20 6.24
CA PRO A 197 15.66 -11.00 5.99
C PRO A 197 16.52 -11.13 7.24
N ASP A 198 15.99 -10.72 8.41
CA ASP A 198 16.71 -10.79 9.69
C ASP A 198 16.84 -12.24 10.23
N ASN A 199 16.13 -13.20 9.62
CA ASN A 199 15.98 -14.57 10.10
C ASN A 199 16.41 -15.62 9.06
N GLY A 200 17.39 -15.30 8.23
CA GLY A 200 17.90 -16.19 7.19
C GLY A 200 17.30 -16.00 5.81
N GLY A 201 16.38 -15.03 5.63
CA GLY A 201 15.84 -14.64 4.34
C GLY A 201 14.82 -15.62 3.73
N PHE A 202 14.28 -16.56 4.51
CA PHE A 202 13.26 -17.48 4.02
C PHE A 202 11.97 -16.73 3.64
N GLU A 203 11.19 -17.34 2.75
CA GLU A 203 9.96 -16.78 2.23
C GLU A 203 8.74 -17.64 2.58
N VAL A 204 7.63 -16.96 2.81
CA VAL A 204 6.30 -17.55 3.02
C VAL A 204 5.40 -17.02 1.91
N VAL A 205 4.87 -17.93 1.09
CA VAL A 205 3.90 -17.60 0.03
C VAL A 205 2.50 -17.78 0.57
N SER A 206 1.69 -16.75 0.47
CA SER A 206 0.35 -16.67 1.06
C SER A 206 -0.70 -16.48 -0.02
N ASN A 207 -1.52 -17.51 -0.25
CA ASN A 207 -2.63 -17.50 -1.20
C ASN A 207 -3.96 -17.52 -0.46
N MET A 208 -5.00 -17.00 -1.10
CA MET A 208 -6.35 -17.10 -0.59
C MET A 208 -6.83 -18.55 -0.55
N LEU A 209 -7.34 -18.98 0.60
CA LEU A 209 -8.06 -20.25 0.70
C LEU A 209 -9.40 -20.17 -0.04
N LYS A 210 -9.67 -21.19 -0.86
CA LYS A 210 -10.92 -21.33 -1.60
C LYS A 210 -11.98 -22.00 -0.73
N GLU A 211 -13.23 -21.78 -1.07
CA GLU A 211 -14.35 -22.51 -0.46
C GLU A 211 -14.35 -24.00 -0.92
N GLN A 212 -14.90 -24.89 -0.10
CA GLN A 212 -14.93 -26.32 -0.36
C GLN A 212 -15.51 -26.67 -1.75
N LYS A 213 -16.52 -25.93 -2.20
CA LYS A 213 -17.16 -26.12 -3.51
C LYS A 213 -16.26 -25.75 -4.72
N ASP A 214 -15.19 -24.97 -4.48
CA ASP A 214 -14.31 -24.41 -5.51
C ASP A 214 -12.94 -25.12 -5.59
N VAL A 215 -12.78 -26.24 -4.85
CA VAL A 215 -11.57 -27.06 -4.83
C VAL A 215 -11.88 -28.50 -5.26
N LYS A 216 -10.84 -29.25 -5.64
CA LYS A 216 -10.98 -30.67 -5.93
C LYS A 216 -11.10 -31.48 -4.64
N ALA A 217 -11.69 -32.64 -4.72
CA ALA A 217 -11.77 -33.57 -3.60
C ALA A 217 -10.36 -33.94 -3.10
N GLY A 218 -10.11 -33.69 -1.80
CA GLY A 218 -8.81 -33.92 -1.17
C GLY A 218 -7.92 -32.69 -1.04
N ASP A 219 -8.20 -31.60 -1.78
CA ASP A 219 -7.47 -30.35 -1.62
C ASP A 219 -7.92 -29.60 -0.34
N ARG A 220 -6.99 -28.83 0.25
CA ARG A 220 -7.29 -27.94 1.37
C ARG A 220 -8.26 -26.83 0.96
N TYR A 221 -9.27 -26.59 1.76
CA TYR A 221 -10.26 -25.54 1.59
C TYR A 221 -10.41 -24.72 2.87
N ARG A 222 -11.03 -23.56 2.76
CA ARG A 222 -11.31 -22.66 3.89
C ARG A 222 -12.30 -23.29 4.86
N THR A 223 -11.97 -23.19 6.13
CA THR A 223 -12.88 -23.46 7.27
C THR A 223 -13.01 -22.21 8.13
N ASP A 224 -13.96 -22.20 9.07
CA ASP A 224 -14.12 -21.08 9.99
C ASP A 224 -12.92 -20.91 10.95
N ALA A 225 -12.13 -21.98 11.15
CA ALA A 225 -10.87 -21.92 11.88
C ALA A 225 -9.75 -21.16 11.12
N ASP A 226 -9.85 -21.06 9.79
CA ASP A 226 -8.89 -20.32 8.97
C ASP A 226 -9.23 -18.82 8.92
N GLY A 227 -10.50 -18.46 8.99
CA GLY A 227 -10.97 -17.07 8.94
C GLY A 227 -12.22 -16.88 8.07
N PRO A 228 -12.68 -15.62 7.97
CA PRO A 228 -13.86 -15.29 7.15
C PRO A 228 -13.66 -15.58 5.65
N PRO A 229 -14.73 -15.79 4.90
CA PRO A 229 -14.68 -15.88 3.44
C PRO A 229 -13.92 -14.71 2.82
N LEU A 230 -13.12 -14.97 1.79
CA LEU A 230 -12.29 -14.03 1.05
C LEU A 230 -11.14 -13.39 1.86
N LEU A 231 -11.00 -13.69 3.16
CA LEU A 231 -9.94 -13.14 4.03
C LEU A 231 -8.95 -14.20 4.52
N ALA A 232 -9.35 -15.48 4.53
CA ALA A 232 -8.49 -16.57 4.96
C ALA A 232 -7.41 -16.88 3.92
N ALA A 233 -6.19 -17.12 4.40
CA ALA A 233 -5.03 -17.52 3.59
C ALA A 233 -4.50 -18.89 4.03
N ASP A 234 -3.83 -19.60 3.11
CA ASP A 234 -3.21 -20.91 3.34
C ASP A 234 -1.99 -20.80 4.29
N GLU A 235 -1.21 -19.74 4.12
CA GLU A 235 -0.10 -19.37 5.00
C GLU A 235 -0.30 -17.95 5.52
N ARG A 236 0.13 -17.66 6.76
CA ARG A 236 -0.04 -16.37 7.42
C ARG A 236 1.29 -15.65 7.57
N LEU A 237 1.23 -14.32 7.55
CA LEU A 237 2.31 -13.47 8.02
C LEU A 237 2.37 -13.57 9.56
N VAL A 238 3.41 -14.19 10.11
CA VAL A 238 3.56 -14.38 11.56
C VAL A 238 4.49 -13.31 12.12
N ILE A 239 4.05 -12.60 13.16
CA ILE A 239 4.83 -11.54 13.82
C ILE A 239 4.73 -11.68 15.35
N PRO A 240 5.80 -11.29 16.10
CA PRO A 240 5.78 -11.34 17.56
C PRO A 240 4.99 -10.19 18.18
N ALA A 241 4.20 -10.49 19.22
CA ALA A 241 3.48 -9.49 20.00
C ALA A 241 4.43 -8.55 20.76
N GLY A 242 4.05 -7.29 20.90
CA GLY A 242 4.78 -6.26 21.66
C GLY A 242 6.09 -5.78 21.03
N LYS A 243 6.48 -6.31 19.86
CA LYS A 243 7.71 -5.91 19.15
C LYS A 243 7.41 -4.90 18.05
N ILE A 244 8.40 -4.08 17.72
CA ILE A 244 8.34 -3.16 16.59
C ILE A 244 8.68 -3.94 15.32
N VAL A 245 7.70 -4.11 14.45
CA VAL A 245 7.85 -4.80 13.17
C VAL A 245 7.87 -3.78 12.05
N LYS A 246 8.97 -3.71 11.31
CA LYS A 246 9.12 -2.90 10.11
C LYS A 246 8.71 -3.71 8.88
N PHE A 247 7.86 -3.15 8.06
CA PHE A 247 7.50 -3.69 6.75
C PHE A 247 8.21 -2.92 5.65
N ILE A 248 8.91 -3.65 4.78
CA ILE A 248 9.46 -3.14 3.51
C ILE A 248 8.57 -3.69 2.40
N VAL A 249 7.76 -2.83 1.81
CA VAL A 249 6.69 -3.21 0.89
C VAL A 249 7.04 -2.88 -0.54
N THR A 250 6.93 -3.86 -1.42
CA THR A 250 7.21 -3.75 -2.87
C THR A 250 6.33 -4.69 -3.67
N SER A 251 6.46 -4.67 -4.99
CA SER A 251 5.76 -5.59 -5.89
C SER A 251 6.73 -6.11 -6.97
N ASN A 252 6.44 -7.31 -7.47
CA ASN A 252 7.16 -7.93 -8.59
C ASN A 252 6.51 -7.63 -9.95
N ASP A 253 5.26 -7.19 -9.99
CA ASP A 253 4.48 -7.07 -11.23
C ASP A 253 3.75 -5.73 -11.36
N VAL A 254 2.57 -5.59 -10.81
CA VAL A 254 1.74 -4.37 -10.86
C VAL A 254 1.71 -3.69 -9.49
N ILE A 255 1.09 -2.51 -9.40
CA ILE A 255 0.88 -1.87 -8.10
C ILE A 255 -0.18 -2.63 -7.32
N HIS A 256 0.11 -2.93 -6.05
CA HIS A 256 -0.80 -3.44 -5.03
C HIS A 256 -0.78 -2.48 -3.83
N ALA A 257 -1.62 -2.69 -2.82
CA ALA A 257 -1.46 -2.02 -1.53
C ALA A 257 -1.65 -3.02 -0.39
N PHE A 258 -0.66 -3.05 0.50
CA PHE A 258 -0.68 -3.83 1.73
C PHE A 258 -1.46 -3.07 2.79
N ALA A 259 -2.66 -3.54 3.14
CA ALA A 259 -3.55 -2.86 4.04
C ALA A 259 -4.14 -3.80 5.09
N ILE A 260 -4.00 -3.41 6.37
CA ILE A 260 -4.57 -4.11 7.53
C ILE A 260 -5.33 -3.08 8.35
N PRO A 261 -6.67 -2.99 8.21
CA PRO A 261 -7.46 -1.94 8.84
C PRO A 261 -7.33 -1.87 10.36
N ALA A 262 -7.24 -3.01 11.06
CA ALA A 262 -7.07 -3.06 12.51
C ALA A 262 -5.73 -2.48 13.01
N PHE A 263 -4.72 -2.38 12.14
CA PHE A 263 -3.40 -1.81 12.45
C PHE A 263 -3.26 -0.35 12.04
N TRP A 264 -4.27 0.21 11.38
CA TRP A 264 -4.19 1.51 10.69
C TRP A 264 -3.08 1.55 9.64
N THR A 265 -2.82 0.43 9.01
CA THR A 265 -1.74 0.31 8.01
C THR A 265 -2.34 0.20 6.62
N LYS A 266 -1.93 1.09 5.73
CA LYS A 266 -2.11 1.00 4.29
C LYS A 266 -0.89 1.63 3.62
N ILE A 267 -0.21 0.85 2.77
CA ILE A 267 0.97 1.30 2.02
C ILE A 267 1.01 0.62 0.68
N ASP A 268 1.33 1.36 -0.37
CA ASP A 268 1.40 0.84 -1.72
C ASP A 268 2.62 -0.05 -1.91
N ALA A 269 2.42 -1.16 -2.63
CA ALA A 269 3.45 -2.05 -3.10
C ALA A 269 3.74 -1.72 -4.57
N ASN A 270 4.72 -0.84 -4.80
CA ASN A 270 5.07 -0.37 -6.13
C ASN A 270 6.22 -1.19 -6.72
N PRO A 271 6.15 -1.65 -7.99
CA PRO A 271 7.28 -2.27 -8.67
C PRO A 271 8.50 -1.34 -8.69
N GLY A 272 9.67 -1.90 -8.38
CA GLY A 272 10.94 -1.17 -8.40
C GLY A 272 11.13 -0.16 -7.26
N ARG A 273 10.22 -0.08 -6.29
CA ARG A 273 10.30 0.81 -5.14
C ARG A 273 10.15 0.03 -3.82
N LEU A 274 10.88 0.44 -2.80
CA LEU A 274 10.76 -0.08 -1.43
C LEU A 274 10.09 0.99 -0.57
N ASN A 275 8.84 0.75 -0.19
CA ASN A 275 8.11 1.62 0.72
C ASN A 275 8.22 1.05 2.13
N GLU A 276 8.32 1.91 3.15
CA GLU A 276 8.48 1.47 4.53
C GLU A 276 7.34 1.94 5.41
N THR A 277 6.87 1.04 6.27
CA THR A 277 5.94 1.33 7.36
C THR A 277 6.25 0.41 8.53
N TRP A 278 5.55 0.57 9.64
CA TRP A 278 5.77 -0.24 10.83
C TRP A 278 4.52 -0.40 11.68
N VAL A 279 4.52 -1.44 12.50
CA VAL A 279 3.48 -1.68 13.49
C VAL A 279 4.08 -2.16 14.80
N LYS A 280 3.36 -1.93 15.90
CA LYS A 280 3.54 -2.60 17.17
C LYS A 280 2.18 -3.05 17.64
N VAL A 281 1.99 -4.36 17.75
CA VAL A 281 0.73 -4.97 18.17
C VAL A 281 0.97 -5.75 19.44
N ASP A 282 0.34 -5.31 20.53
CA ASP A 282 0.56 -5.93 21.83
C ASP A 282 -0.38 -7.14 22.08
N ARG A 283 -1.55 -7.16 21.43
CA ARG A 283 -2.56 -8.23 21.61
C ARG A 283 -2.34 -9.36 20.61
N PRO A 284 -2.01 -10.59 21.06
CA PRO A 284 -1.98 -11.76 20.19
C PRO A 284 -3.33 -12.07 19.56
N GLY A 285 -3.31 -12.63 18.35
CA GLY A 285 -4.52 -13.00 17.61
C GLY A 285 -4.33 -12.94 16.10
N VAL A 286 -5.41 -13.20 15.37
CA VAL A 286 -5.43 -13.22 13.91
C VAL A 286 -6.10 -11.95 13.38
N TYR A 287 -5.41 -11.25 12.50
CA TYR A 287 -5.84 -10.00 11.92
C TYR A 287 -5.91 -10.12 10.40
N PHE A 288 -6.90 -9.48 9.81
CA PHE A 288 -7.15 -9.59 8.39
C PHE A 288 -7.02 -8.26 7.68
N GLY A 289 -6.55 -8.34 6.44
CA GLY A 289 -6.43 -7.25 5.50
C GLY A 289 -6.66 -7.71 4.07
N GLN A 290 -6.58 -6.77 3.15
CA GLN A 290 -6.80 -7.02 1.72
C GLN A 290 -5.89 -6.13 0.88
N CYS A 291 -5.63 -6.56 -0.36
CA CYS A 291 -5.08 -5.67 -1.36
C CYS A 291 -6.01 -4.45 -1.53
N SER A 292 -5.47 -3.25 -1.40
CA SER A 292 -6.24 -1.99 -1.42
C SER A 292 -5.83 -1.03 -2.54
N GLU A 293 -5.19 -1.57 -3.59
CA GLU A 293 -4.93 -0.89 -4.86
C GLU A 293 -5.30 -1.82 -6.01
N LEU A 294 -6.08 -1.33 -6.99
CA LEU A 294 -6.61 -2.15 -8.07
C LEU A 294 -5.48 -2.78 -8.90
N CYS A 295 -5.35 -4.10 -8.85
CA CYS A 295 -4.24 -4.85 -9.42
C CYS A 295 -4.67 -5.89 -10.48
N GLY A 296 -5.91 -5.84 -10.96
CA GLY A 296 -6.43 -6.71 -12.02
C GLY A 296 -7.59 -7.59 -11.58
N ALA A 297 -7.84 -8.69 -12.34
CA ALA A 297 -9.05 -9.48 -12.25
C ALA A 297 -9.31 -10.16 -10.88
N ARG A 298 -8.26 -10.42 -10.11
CA ARG A 298 -8.38 -11.08 -8.80
C ARG A 298 -7.97 -10.15 -7.63
N HIS A 299 -8.10 -8.84 -7.82
CA HIS A 299 -7.80 -7.84 -6.80
C HIS A 299 -8.47 -8.11 -5.45
N GLY A 300 -9.74 -8.50 -5.44
CA GLY A 300 -10.47 -8.86 -4.22
C GLY A 300 -10.18 -10.28 -3.68
N PHE A 301 -9.26 -11.03 -4.30
CA PHE A 301 -8.98 -12.43 -4.02
C PHE A 301 -7.51 -12.68 -3.62
N MET A 302 -6.88 -11.69 -3.01
CA MET A 302 -5.52 -11.77 -2.43
C MET A 302 -5.51 -11.13 -1.03
N PRO A 303 -6.06 -11.86 -0.04
CA PRO A 303 -6.14 -11.39 1.32
C PRO A 303 -4.77 -11.32 2.00
N ILE A 304 -4.75 -10.63 3.13
CA ILE A 304 -3.63 -10.59 4.06
C ILE A 304 -4.13 -11.17 5.38
N ALA A 305 -3.54 -12.28 5.82
CA ALA A 305 -3.79 -12.85 7.14
C ALA A 305 -2.53 -12.71 7.98
N VAL A 306 -2.63 -12.00 9.11
CA VAL A 306 -1.52 -11.79 10.04
C VAL A 306 -1.81 -12.49 11.34
N GLU A 307 -0.88 -13.32 11.80
CA GLU A 307 -0.94 -13.94 13.10
C GLU A 307 0.07 -13.30 14.04
N VAL A 308 -0.43 -12.61 15.05
CA VAL A 308 0.37 -12.03 16.13
C VAL A 308 0.47 -13.02 17.25
N VAL A 309 1.68 -13.48 17.58
CA VAL A 309 1.91 -14.54 18.55
C VAL A 309 2.88 -14.10 19.66
N PRO A 310 2.84 -14.73 20.85
CA PRO A 310 3.88 -14.54 21.84
C PRO A 310 5.27 -14.83 21.29
N GLU A 311 6.30 -14.15 21.80
CA GLU A 311 7.69 -14.27 21.30
C GLU A 311 8.20 -15.72 21.30
N ALA A 312 7.87 -16.51 22.33
CA ALA A 312 8.25 -17.93 22.40
C ALA A 312 7.63 -18.74 21.24
N THR A 313 6.36 -18.49 20.91
CA THR A 313 5.67 -19.13 19.78
C THR A 313 6.26 -18.68 18.45
N PHE A 314 6.61 -17.38 18.32
CA PHE A 314 7.29 -16.87 17.14
C PHE A 314 8.65 -17.57 16.91
N ASN A 315 9.44 -17.74 17.97
CA ASN A 315 10.73 -18.43 17.88
C ASN A 315 10.56 -19.92 17.52
N ALA A 316 9.55 -20.60 18.04
CA ALA A 316 9.23 -21.98 17.67
C ALA A 316 8.80 -22.06 16.19
N TRP A 317 8.02 -21.09 15.73
CA TRP A 317 7.65 -21.00 14.33
C TRP A 317 8.86 -20.75 13.42
N LEU A 318 9.78 -19.85 13.78
CA LEU A 318 11.02 -19.65 13.04
C LEU A 318 11.82 -20.96 12.93
N ALA A 319 11.96 -21.69 14.04
CA ALA A 319 12.66 -22.96 14.06
C ALA A 319 12.01 -23.99 13.13
N SER A 320 10.67 -24.04 13.05
CA SER A 320 9.95 -24.93 12.13
C SER A 320 10.18 -24.58 10.64
N LYS A 321 10.51 -23.32 10.35
CA LYS A 321 10.91 -22.86 9.00
C LYS A 321 12.43 -23.00 8.75
N GLY A 322 13.19 -23.60 9.68
CA GLY A 322 14.66 -23.73 9.61
C GLY A 322 15.40 -22.40 9.81
N ALA A 323 14.74 -21.43 10.42
CA ALA A 323 15.25 -20.09 10.66
C ALA A 323 15.62 -19.86 12.13
N THR A 324 16.44 -18.83 12.38
CA THR A 324 16.87 -18.48 13.74
C THR A 324 16.42 -17.08 14.12
N PRO A 325 16.17 -16.78 15.40
CA PRO A 325 15.89 -15.44 15.87
C PRO A 325 17.02 -14.46 15.52
N LYS A 326 16.67 -13.19 15.27
CA LYS A 326 17.63 -12.12 15.03
C LYS A 326 18.67 -12.03 16.15
N GLY A 327 19.97 -12.05 15.79
CA GLY A 327 21.06 -11.98 16.76
C GLY A 327 21.41 -13.29 17.46
N ALA A 328 20.75 -14.39 17.17
CA ALA A 328 21.19 -15.70 17.61
C ALA A 328 22.46 -16.09 16.81
N ALA A 329 23.47 -16.63 17.52
CA ALA A 329 24.65 -17.17 16.85
C ALA A 329 24.20 -18.25 15.84
N PRO A 330 24.79 -18.33 14.62
CA PRO A 330 24.43 -19.36 13.66
C PRO A 330 24.65 -20.73 14.31
N SER A 331 23.58 -21.53 14.33
CA SER A 331 23.72 -22.93 14.71
C SER A 331 24.64 -23.60 13.70
N THR A 332 25.71 -24.23 14.14
CA THR A 332 26.79 -24.83 13.33
C THR A 332 26.34 -26.05 12.53
N GLU A 333 25.04 -26.18 12.23
CA GLU A 333 24.49 -27.32 11.51
C GLU A 333 23.43 -26.86 10.49
N ALA A 334 23.92 -26.21 9.41
CA ALA A 334 23.14 -26.06 8.20
C ALA A 334 23.88 -26.78 7.06
N PRO A 335 23.22 -27.66 6.28
CA PRO A 335 23.85 -28.20 5.08
C PRO A 335 24.11 -27.04 4.12
N ALA A 336 25.37 -26.93 3.66
CA ALA A 336 25.78 -25.95 2.69
C ALA A 336 24.89 -26.01 1.46
N ALA A 337 24.07 -24.98 1.25
CA ALA A 337 23.40 -24.78 -0.04
C ALA A 337 24.49 -24.57 -1.09
N THR A 338 24.60 -25.53 -2.00
CA THR A 338 25.49 -25.46 -3.16
C THR A 338 25.03 -24.29 -4.01
N ALA A 339 25.82 -23.22 -4.01
CA ALA A 339 25.60 -22.09 -4.89
C ALA A 339 25.69 -22.56 -6.34
N ALA A 340 24.63 -22.38 -7.09
CA ALA A 340 24.65 -22.57 -8.54
C ALA A 340 25.66 -21.59 -9.15
N PRO A 341 26.51 -22.05 -10.10
CA PRO A 341 27.49 -21.17 -10.72
C PRO A 341 26.80 -20.08 -11.53
N ALA A 342 27.24 -18.84 -11.33
CA ALA A 342 26.80 -17.69 -12.11
C ALA A 342 27.13 -17.92 -13.60
N PRO A 343 26.26 -17.52 -14.55
CA PRO A 343 26.59 -17.59 -15.98
C PRO A 343 27.79 -16.64 -16.28
N ALA A 344 28.78 -17.18 -16.96
CA ALA A 344 29.93 -16.44 -17.41
C ALA A 344 29.54 -15.29 -18.33
N ALA A 345 29.96 -14.08 -18.00
CA ALA A 345 29.87 -12.92 -18.87
C ALA A 345 30.98 -12.99 -19.90
N ASP A 346 30.69 -13.49 -21.11
CA ASP A 346 31.51 -13.29 -22.29
C ASP A 346 30.95 -12.10 -23.05
N ASN A 347 31.69 -10.99 -22.99
CA ASN A 347 31.77 -10.01 -24.08
C ASN A 347 32.81 -8.93 -23.73
N ALA A 348 34.06 -9.31 -23.94
CA ALA A 348 35.14 -8.34 -24.09
C ALA A 348 35.07 -7.76 -25.52
N VAL A 349 34.61 -6.54 -25.66
CA VAL A 349 34.85 -5.74 -26.88
C VAL A 349 36.12 -4.93 -26.65
N ALA A 350 37.16 -5.23 -27.48
CA ALA A 350 38.42 -4.51 -27.52
C ALA A 350 38.24 -3.06 -27.99
N PRO A 351 39.06 -2.10 -27.49
CA PRO A 351 39.02 -0.73 -27.98
C PRO A 351 39.74 -0.60 -29.31
N ALA A 352 39.09 0.05 -30.27
CA ALA A 352 39.75 0.49 -31.52
C ALA A 352 40.58 1.73 -31.24
N GLU A 353 41.86 1.63 -31.63
CA GLU A 353 42.86 2.70 -31.59
C GLU A 353 42.55 3.84 -32.56
N GLY A 354 42.98 4.97 -32.18
CA GLY A 354 42.99 6.28 -32.61
C GLY A 354 43.12 6.67 -34.07
N THR A 355 42.66 7.90 -34.30
CA THR A 355 43.39 8.80 -35.22
C THR A 355 43.18 10.24 -34.74
N THR A 356 44.31 10.83 -34.39
CA THR A 356 44.52 12.27 -34.21
C THR A 356 44.20 13.01 -35.49
N ASN A 357 43.50 14.13 -35.43
CA ASN A 357 43.84 15.26 -36.29
C ASN A 357 43.51 16.60 -35.63
N GLN A 358 44.47 17.49 -35.82
CA GLN A 358 44.64 18.83 -35.27
C GLN A 358 43.77 19.88 -35.93
N ALA A 359 43.55 20.90 -35.11
CA ALA A 359 43.60 22.34 -35.45
C ALA A 359 42.54 22.95 -36.42
N ALA A 360 41.82 23.93 -36.02
CA ALA A 360 42.19 25.35 -36.12
C ALA A 360 41.01 26.28 -35.77
N THR A 361 41.28 27.15 -34.85
CA THR A 361 40.95 28.61 -34.77
C THR A 361 39.81 29.20 -35.58
N ALA A 362 39.05 29.99 -34.87
CA ALA A 362 38.77 31.42 -35.05
C ALA A 362 37.27 31.82 -35.20
N GLN A 363 36.88 32.64 -34.24
CA GLN A 363 36.16 33.94 -34.39
C GLN A 363 34.81 33.97 -35.14
N ASN A 364 33.75 34.16 -34.44
CA ASN A 364 33.09 35.48 -34.17
C ASN A 364 31.97 35.29 -33.13
#